data_e0fcd9915e74ad57c7c473908ea40f66
#
_entry.id   e0fcd9915e74ad57c7c473908ea40f66
#
_cell.length_a   1.000
_cell.length_b   1.000
_cell.length_c   1.000
_cell.angle_alpha   90.00
_cell.angle_beta   90.00
_cell.angle_gamma   90.00
#
_symmetry.space_group_name_H-M   'P 1'
#
loop_
_entity.id
_entity.type
_entity.pdbx_description
1 polymer ?
#
loop_
_entity_poly.entity_id
_entity_poly.type
_entity_poly.pdbx_seq_one_letter_code
_entity_poly.pdbx_strand_id
1 'polypeptide(L)'
;VNTQQTAPSPGAQAAESYLRAFHDNTPGLQSQGVEAHRAEDGRTSYEVLADRVGPVRRVLDLGCADGALLALFAGRGAQELAGVDLSSGELEIARRRPELADAHLHHGRAQQLPFPDDRFDAVVSHMAFMLMADVDQVAAEAARVLAPGGTLAVAVGGGPLGGDGMDLFLDLARPYLDATPKPQGRPRLGDPRSRKREGLDEILTPFGFAPVEWLPFALRMDGTPEEVWQRMLDTFYDVTQLDATSLERLHQEFLDAAAAQVAPDGRLPSGLRINLATTRLAAVQDRLG
;
A
#
# COMPACT_ATOMS: atom_id res chain seq x y z
N VAL A 1 -17.95 19.19 -15.05
CA VAL A 1 -16.94 20.06 -14.41
C VAL A 1 -15.63 19.80 -15.12
N ASN A 2 -15.07 20.83 -15.74
CA ASN A 2 -13.82 20.75 -16.51
C ASN A 2 -12.68 20.56 -15.50
N THR A 3 -12.23 19.34 -15.28
CA THR A 3 -11.06 19.03 -14.45
C THR A 3 -9.83 19.51 -15.21
N GLN A 4 -9.39 20.74 -14.95
CA GLN A 4 -8.10 21.22 -15.45
C GLN A 4 -7.04 20.25 -14.95
N GLN A 5 -6.34 19.62 -15.88
CA GLN A 5 -5.15 18.81 -15.65
C GLN A 5 -4.09 19.71 -14.97
N THR A 6 -4.04 19.66 -13.66
CA THR A 6 -2.94 20.31 -12.92
C THR A 6 -1.71 19.42 -13.01
N ALA A 7 -0.64 19.95 -13.57
CA ALA A 7 0.66 19.26 -13.54
C ALA A 7 1.03 18.94 -12.07
N PRO A 8 1.67 17.78 -11.81
CA PRO A 8 2.07 17.43 -10.46
C PRO A 8 2.98 18.51 -9.85
N SER A 9 2.81 18.77 -8.57
CA SER A 9 3.73 19.66 -7.85
C SER A 9 5.17 19.12 -7.93
N PRO A 10 6.22 19.98 -7.83
CA PRO A 10 7.59 19.50 -7.86
C PRO A 10 7.89 18.42 -6.80
N GLY A 11 7.27 18.52 -5.62
CA GLY A 11 7.36 17.52 -4.57
C GLY A 11 6.69 16.19 -4.93
N ALA A 12 5.51 16.24 -5.55
CA ALA A 12 4.81 15.08 -6.07
C ALA A 12 5.63 14.36 -7.15
N GLN A 13 6.19 15.13 -8.09
CA GLN A 13 7.02 14.61 -9.17
C GLN A 13 8.26 13.86 -8.66
N ALA A 14 8.92 14.41 -7.63
CA ALA A 14 10.08 13.78 -6.99
C ALA A 14 9.68 12.49 -6.26
N ALA A 15 8.54 12.49 -5.53
CA ALA A 15 8.01 11.31 -4.83
C ALA A 15 7.67 10.17 -5.81
N GLU A 16 6.97 10.49 -6.88
CA GLU A 16 6.59 9.52 -7.91
C GLU A 16 7.82 8.94 -8.64
N SER A 17 8.82 9.79 -8.93
CA SER A 17 10.06 9.34 -9.56
C SER A 17 10.84 8.38 -8.65
N TYR A 18 10.88 8.66 -7.35
CA TYR A 18 11.51 7.80 -6.36
C TYR A 18 10.81 6.44 -6.26
N LEU A 19 9.47 6.44 -6.09
CA LEU A 19 8.67 5.22 -6.01
C LEU A 19 8.80 4.37 -7.28
N ARG A 20 8.71 5.01 -8.45
CA ARG A 20 8.89 4.33 -9.74
C ARG A 20 10.25 3.64 -9.81
N ALA A 21 11.32 4.36 -9.51
CA ALA A 21 12.67 3.78 -9.57
C ALA A 21 12.83 2.59 -8.61
N PHE A 22 12.24 2.67 -7.40
CA PHE A 22 12.27 1.56 -6.45
C PHE A 22 11.56 0.32 -7.01
N HIS A 23 10.32 0.46 -7.45
CA HIS A 23 9.53 -0.65 -7.96
C HIS A 23 10.04 -1.20 -9.31
N ASP A 24 10.58 -0.37 -10.19
CA ASP A 24 11.21 -0.83 -11.43
C ASP A 24 12.50 -1.64 -11.17
N ASN A 25 13.21 -1.37 -10.07
CA ASN A 25 14.42 -2.11 -9.69
C ASN A 25 14.13 -3.44 -8.96
N THR A 26 12.98 -3.56 -8.30
CA THR A 26 12.60 -4.73 -7.49
C THR A 26 11.15 -5.18 -7.77
N PRO A 27 10.78 -5.42 -9.04
CA PRO A 27 9.40 -5.73 -9.38
C PRO A 27 8.96 -7.08 -8.79
N GLY A 28 7.71 -7.13 -8.25
CA GLY A 28 7.13 -8.30 -7.59
C GLY A 28 7.55 -8.52 -6.13
N LEU A 29 8.47 -7.71 -5.58
CA LEU A 29 8.94 -7.86 -4.20
C LEU A 29 7.80 -7.70 -3.18
N GLN A 30 6.91 -6.73 -3.41
CA GLN A 30 5.84 -6.41 -2.44
C GLN A 30 4.80 -7.53 -2.32
N SER A 31 4.39 -8.13 -3.43
CA SER A 31 3.43 -9.23 -3.42
C SER A 31 4.00 -10.50 -2.79
N GLN A 32 5.28 -10.79 -3.02
CA GLN A 32 5.98 -11.89 -2.33
C GLN A 32 5.96 -11.70 -0.81
N GLY A 33 6.18 -10.47 -0.34
CA GLY A 33 6.06 -10.12 1.08
C GLY A 33 4.65 -10.35 1.61
N VAL A 34 3.60 -9.93 0.87
CA VAL A 34 2.20 -10.16 1.27
C VAL A 34 1.87 -11.66 1.34
N GLU A 35 2.33 -12.44 0.37
CA GLU A 35 2.11 -13.90 0.34
C GLU A 35 2.83 -14.65 1.47
N ALA A 36 3.91 -14.10 2.01
CA ALA A 36 4.67 -14.69 3.11
C ALA A 36 4.05 -14.44 4.49
N HIS A 37 3.17 -13.44 4.64
CA HIS A 37 2.68 -13.00 5.93
C HIS A 37 1.18 -13.28 6.12
N ARG A 38 0.80 -13.63 7.34
CA ARG A 38 -0.57 -14.03 7.67
C ARG A 38 -1.12 -13.25 8.86
N ALA A 39 -2.42 -12.96 8.80
CA ALA A 39 -3.21 -12.58 9.95
C ALA A 39 -3.39 -13.78 10.90
N GLU A 40 -3.91 -13.54 12.10
CA GLU A 40 -4.14 -14.59 13.11
C GLU A 40 -5.05 -15.74 12.61
N ASP A 41 -5.95 -15.43 11.70
CA ASP A 41 -6.88 -16.39 11.08
C ASP A 41 -6.30 -17.10 9.84
N GLY A 42 -5.03 -16.87 9.54
CA GLY A 42 -4.29 -17.49 8.43
C GLY A 42 -4.43 -16.80 7.09
N ARG A 43 -5.22 -15.72 6.97
CA ARG A 43 -5.39 -14.97 5.72
C ARG A 43 -4.22 -14.03 5.45
N THR A 44 -3.95 -13.80 4.18
CA THR A 44 -3.11 -12.69 3.73
C THR A 44 -3.84 -11.35 3.88
N SER A 45 -3.12 -10.23 3.87
CA SER A 45 -3.76 -8.90 3.85
C SER A 45 -4.58 -8.65 2.58
N TYR A 46 -4.23 -9.27 1.45
CA TYR A 46 -5.04 -9.24 0.24
C TYR A 46 -6.39 -9.93 0.43
N GLU A 47 -6.38 -11.11 1.06
CA GLU A 47 -7.62 -11.84 1.35
C GLU A 47 -8.52 -11.09 2.33
N VAL A 48 -7.94 -10.49 3.38
CA VAL A 48 -8.71 -9.64 4.33
C VAL A 48 -9.35 -8.45 3.60
N LEU A 49 -8.61 -7.77 2.71
CA LEU A 49 -9.15 -6.66 1.92
C LEU A 49 -10.26 -7.14 0.99
N ALA A 50 -10.03 -8.20 0.23
CA ALA A 50 -10.98 -8.72 -0.73
C ALA A 50 -12.26 -9.26 -0.05
N ASP A 51 -12.16 -9.88 1.14
CA ASP A 51 -13.31 -10.31 1.94
C ASP A 51 -14.15 -9.11 2.41
N ARG A 52 -13.48 -8.01 2.77
CA ARG A 52 -14.16 -6.79 3.21
C ARG A 52 -14.91 -6.10 2.06
N VAL A 53 -14.37 -6.12 0.86
CA VAL A 53 -15.05 -5.63 -0.36
C VAL A 53 -16.24 -6.52 -0.71
N GLY A 54 -16.10 -7.84 -0.54
CA GLY A 54 -17.11 -8.82 -0.89
C GLY A 54 -17.19 -9.10 -2.39
N PRO A 55 -18.24 -9.79 -2.85
CA PRO A 55 -18.43 -10.10 -4.27
C PRO A 55 -18.68 -8.84 -5.10
N VAL A 56 -17.87 -8.64 -6.12
CA VAL A 56 -17.95 -7.51 -7.06
C VAL A 56 -17.67 -7.98 -8.48
N ARG A 57 -18.17 -7.28 -9.48
CA ARG A 57 -17.97 -7.64 -10.90
C ARG A 57 -16.86 -6.81 -11.54
N ARG A 58 -16.75 -5.54 -11.19
CA ARG A 58 -15.83 -4.58 -11.83
C ARG A 58 -14.94 -3.96 -10.76
N VAL A 59 -13.64 -4.22 -10.84
CA VAL A 59 -12.65 -3.79 -9.83
C VAL A 59 -11.55 -2.98 -10.48
N LEU A 60 -11.21 -1.85 -9.86
CA LEU A 60 -10.01 -1.08 -10.16
C LEU A 60 -9.05 -1.12 -8.96
N ASP A 61 -7.78 -1.44 -9.20
CA ASP A 61 -6.71 -1.40 -8.21
C ASP A 61 -5.77 -0.21 -8.47
N LEU A 62 -5.65 0.67 -7.48
CA LEU A 62 -4.77 1.85 -7.50
C LEU A 62 -3.42 1.52 -6.85
N GLY A 63 -2.35 1.53 -7.66
CA GLY A 63 -1.04 1.00 -7.27
C GLY A 63 -1.07 -0.53 -7.30
N CYS A 64 -1.45 -1.09 -8.44
CA CYS A 64 -1.73 -2.51 -8.58
C CYS A 64 -0.49 -3.41 -8.62
N ALA A 65 0.71 -2.82 -8.67
CA ALA A 65 1.99 -3.52 -8.75
C ALA A 65 1.96 -4.67 -9.78
N ASP A 66 2.41 -5.86 -9.40
CA ASP A 66 2.44 -7.06 -10.23
C ASP A 66 1.07 -7.74 -10.42
N GLY A 67 -0.02 -7.10 -9.97
CA GLY A 67 -1.40 -7.55 -10.17
C GLY A 67 -1.87 -8.69 -9.26
N ALA A 68 -1.14 -9.05 -8.21
CA ALA A 68 -1.50 -10.17 -7.33
C ALA A 68 -2.89 -10.00 -6.69
N LEU A 69 -3.24 -8.78 -6.22
CA LEU A 69 -4.57 -8.50 -5.67
C LEU A 69 -5.67 -8.61 -6.73
N LEU A 70 -5.42 -8.13 -7.96
CA LEU A 70 -6.37 -8.29 -9.07
C LEU A 70 -6.58 -9.75 -9.44
N ALA A 71 -5.51 -10.57 -9.46
CA ALA A 71 -5.61 -12.01 -9.71
C ALA A 71 -6.47 -12.70 -8.64
N LEU A 72 -6.39 -12.27 -7.38
CA LEU A 72 -7.27 -12.76 -6.30
C LEU A 72 -8.75 -12.41 -6.60
N PHE A 73 -9.05 -11.19 -7.05
CA PHE A 73 -10.41 -10.82 -7.45
C PHE A 73 -10.91 -11.60 -8.67
N ALA A 74 -10.04 -11.88 -9.66
CA ALA A 74 -10.36 -12.77 -10.77
C ALA A 74 -10.80 -14.15 -10.28
N GLY A 75 -10.02 -14.77 -9.37
CA GLY A 75 -10.32 -16.05 -8.75
C GLY A 75 -11.62 -16.04 -7.94
N ARG A 76 -12.09 -14.87 -7.52
CA ARG A 76 -13.38 -14.66 -6.80
C ARG A 76 -14.55 -14.32 -7.73
N GLY A 77 -14.33 -14.33 -9.05
CA GLY A 77 -15.38 -14.17 -10.06
C GLY A 77 -15.61 -12.73 -10.53
N ALA A 78 -14.72 -11.79 -10.24
CA ALA A 78 -14.74 -10.48 -10.87
C ALA A 78 -14.53 -10.63 -12.40
N GLN A 79 -15.31 -9.90 -13.17
CA GLN A 79 -15.38 -10.06 -14.63
C GLN A 79 -14.62 -8.99 -15.38
N GLU A 80 -14.52 -7.79 -14.80
CA GLU A 80 -13.77 -6.66 -15.34
C GLU A 80 -12.74 -6.21 -14.32
N LEU A 81 -11.48 -6.33 -14.71
CA LEU A 81 -10.33 -6.00 -13.87
C LEU A 81 -9.55 -4.86 -14.51
N ALA A 82 -9.24 -3.86 -13.73
CA ALA A 82 -8.37 -2.77 -14.15
C ALA A 82 -7.34 -2.46 -13.06
N GLY A 83 -6.16 -2.03 -13.48
CA GLY A 83 -5.10 -1.63 -12.58
C GLY A 83 -4.32 -0.43 -13.12
N VAL A 84 -3.89 0.44 -12.21
CA VAL A 84 -3.02 1.57 -12.52
C VAL A 84 -1.79 1.50 -11.63
N ASP A 85 -0.61 1.59 -12.23
CA ASP A 85 0.66 1.65 -11.50
C ASP A 85 1.65 2.61 -12.16
N LEU A 86 2.55 3.18 -11.36
CA LEU A 86 3.65 4.05 -11.82
C LEU A 86 4.83 3.26 -12.40
N SER A 87 4.98 1.98 -12.01
CA SER A 87 6.08 1.12 -12.43
C SER A 87 5.71 0.32 -13.66
N SER A 88 6.48 0.50 -14.73
CA SER A 88 6.37 -0.34 -15.92
C SER A 88 6.85 -1.77 -15.65
N GLY A 89 7.86 -1.94 -14.79
CA GLY A 89 8.39 -3.24 -14.42
C GLY A 89 7.38 -4.13 -13.70
N GLU A 90 6.63 -3.57 -12.75
CA GLU A 90 5.52 -4.25 -12.07
C GLU A 90 4.43 -4.66 -13.08
N LEU A 91 4.01 -3.74 -13.94
CA LEU A 91 2.98 -4.01 -14.93
C LEU A 91 3.40 -5.06 -15.98
N GLU A 92 4.69 -5.22 -16.26
CA GLU A 92 5.19 -6.31 -17.10
C GLU A 92 4.97 -7.68 -16.45
N ILE A 93 5.15 -7.79 -15.14
CA ILE A 93 4.82 -9.00 -14.38
C ILE A 93 3.32 -9.23 -14.39
N ALA A 94 2.53 -8.20 -14.07
CA ALA A 94 1.07 -8.28 -14.07
C ALA A 94 0.50 -8.80 -15.39
N ARG A 95 1.01 -8.32 -16.53
CA ARG A 95 0.58 -8.77 -17.88
C ARG A 95 0.89 -10.23 -18.19
N ARG A 96 1.82 -10.85 -17.44
CA ARG A 96 2.17 -12.28 -17.62
C ARG A 96 1.29 -13.20 -16.78
N ARG A 97 0.45 -12.67 -15.88
CA ARG A 97 -0.48 -13.47 -15.09
C ARG A 97 -1.64 -13.93 -15.98
N PRO A 98 -1.90 -15.25 -16.09
CA PRO A 98 -3.00 -15.76 -16.91
C PRO A 98 -4.37 -15.20 -16.49
N GLU A 99 -4.57 -14.98 -15.19
CA GLU A 99 -5.80 -14.46 -14.60
C GLU A 99 -6.09 -13.01 -15.04
N LEU A 100 -5.08 -12.30 -15.55
CA LEU A 100 -5.16 -10.90 -15.95
C LEU A 100 -5.04 -10.70 -17.47
N ALA A 101 -5.19 -11.77 -18.27
CA ALA A 101 -5.03 -11.71 -19.72
C ALA A 101 -5.95 -10.64 -20.39
N ASP A 102 -7.17 -10.46 -19.85
CA ASP A 102 -8.15 -9.48 -20.32
C ASP A 102 -8.23 -8.23 -19.43
N ALA A 103 -7.32 -8.06 -18.47
CA ALA A 103 -7.34 -6.93 -17.55
C ALA A 103 -6.83 -5.64 -18.23
N HIS A 104 -7.43 -4.50 -17.88
CA HIS A 104 -7.03 -3.18 -18.33
C HIS A 104 -5.90 -2.61 -17.46
N LEU A 105 -4.65 -2.97 -17.74
CA LEU A 105 -3.48 -2.52 -17.00
C LEU A 105 -2.88 -1.27 -17.60
N HIS A 106 -2.90 -0.16 -16.87
CA HIS A 106 -2.47 1.14 -17.32
C HIS A 106 -1.24 1.65 -16.56
N HIS A 107 -0.21 2.06 -17.31
CA HIS A 107 0.96 2.74 -16.75
C HIS A 107 0.64 4.23 -16.59
N GLY A 108 0.49 4.69 -15.34
CA GLY A 108 0.06 6.05 -15.07
C GLY A 108 -0.15 6.38 -13.62
N ARG A 109 -0.74 7.55 -13.39
CA ARG A 109 -0.99 8.13 -12.07
C ARG A 109 -2.45 7.90 -11.65
N ALA A 110 -2.67 7.63 -10.37
CA ALA A 110 -4.02 7.52 -9.79
C ALA A 110 -4.78 8.87 -9.77
N GLN A 111 -4.06 9.99 -9.87
CA GLN A 111 -4.62 11.34 -9.98
C GLN A 111 -5.25 11.64 -11.35
N GLN A 112 -5.08 10.73 -12.32
CA GLN A 112 -5.63 10.87 -13.67
C GLN A 112 -5.92 9.49 -14.24
N LEU A 113 -7.10 8.98 -13.98
CA LEU A 113 -7.50 7.64 -14.40
C LEU A 113 -8.06 7.64 -15.83
N PRO A 114 -7.59 6.72 -16.72
CA PRO A 114 -8.02 6.66 -18.12
C PRO A 114 -9.36 5.90 -18.27
N PHE A 115 -10.22 5.98 -17.28
CA PHE A 115 -11.49 5.26 -17.26
C PHE A 115 -12.67 6.24 -17.24
N PRO A 116 -13.81 5.86 -17.82
CA PRO A 116 -15.03 6.67 -17.75
C PRO A 116 -15.61 6.73 -16.34
N ASP A 117 -16.51 7.66 -16.12
CA ASP A 117 -17.28 7.80 -14.89
C ASP A 117 -18.13 6.55 -14.63
N ASP A 118 -18.41 6.26 -13.36
CA ASP A 118 -19.35 5.23 -12.89
C ASP A 118 -19.02 3.81 -13.39
N ARG A 119 -17.77 3.53 -13.73
CA ARG A 119 -17.36 2.25 -14.35
C ARG A 119 -17.24 1.10 -13.35
N PHE A 120 -16.73 1.33 -12.13
CA PHE A 120 -16.31 0.27 -11.22
C PHE A 120 -17.26 0.12 -10.04
N ASP A 121 -17.47 -1.14 -9.60
CA ASP A 121 -18.23 -1.46 -8.38
C ASP A 121 -17.35 -1.32 -7.14
N ALA A 122 -16.05 -1.53 -7.30
CA ALA A 122 -15.06 -1.32 -6.26
C ALA A 122 -13.77 -0.68 -6.80
N VAL A 123 -13.20 0.22 -6.02
CA VAL A 123 -11.83 0.72 -6.14
C VAL A 123 -11.08 0.24 -4.91
N VAL A 124 -9.93 -0.41 -5.12
CA VAL A 124 -9.09 -0.93 -4.05
C VAL A 124 -7.69 -0.32 -4.13
N SER A 125 -6.99 -0.29 -3.01
CA SER A 125 -5.57 0.07 -2.97
C SER A 125 -4.91 -0.58 -1.76
N HIS A 126 -3.91 -1.42 -1.97
CA HIS A 126 -3.21 -2.08 -0.89
C HIS A 126 -1.82 -1.47 -0.71
N MET A 127 -1.58 -0.82 0.43
CA MET A 127 -0.30 -0.21 0.83
C MET A 127 0.24 0.87 -0.14
N ALA A 128 -0.56 1.30 -1.12
CA ALA A 128 -0.17 2.27 -2.14
C ALA A 128 -0.80 3.65 -1.93
N PHE A 129 -2.10 3.75 -1.59
CA PHE A 129 -2.81 5.02 -1.39
C PHE A 129 -2.07 5.97 -0.42
N MET A 130 -1.50 5.41 0.65
CA MET A 130 -0.74 6.18 1.65
C MET A 130 0.59 6.75 1.15
N LEU A 131 1.05 6.35 -0.04
CA LEU A 131 2.27 6.82 -0.68
C LEU A 131 2.00 7.83 -1.78
N MET A 132 0.73 8.00 -2.18
CA MET A 132 0.33 8.87 -3.28
C MET A 132 0.40 10.34 -2.87
N ALA A 133 0.98 11.15 -3.73
CA ALA A 133 0.92 12.62 -3.62
C ALA A 133 -0.42 13.13 -4.14
N ASP A 134 -0.74 14.40 -3.86
CA ASP A 134 -1.96 15.06 -4.33
C ASP A 134 -3.21 14.19 -4.07
N VAL A 135 -3.30 13.64 -2.87
CA VAL A 135 -4.26 12.59 -2.48
C VAL A 135 -5.73 13.00 -2.64
N ASP A 136 -6.02 14.31 -2.55
CA ASP A 136 -7.38 14.83 -2.80
C ASP A 136 -7.78 14.64 -4.28
N GLN A 137 -6.82 14.71 -5.23
CA GLN A 137 -7.09 14.38 -6.64
C GLN A 137 -7.32 12.88 -6.83
N VAL A 138 -6.59 12.03 -6.11
CA VAL A 138 -6.83 10.58 -6.12
C VAL A 138 -8.24 10.26 -5.62
N ALA A 139 -8.67 10.91 -4.54
CA ALA A 139 -10.01 10.75 -3.99
C ALA A 139 -11.10 11.22 -5.00
N ALA A 140 -10.88 12.35 -5.68
CA ALA A 140 -11.78 12.83 -6.71
C ALA A 140 -11.90 11.85 -7.89
N GLU A 141 -10.80 11.31 -8.38
CA GLU A 141 -10.78 10.33 -9.46
C GLU A 141 -11.40 9.00 -9.03
N ALA A 142 -11.12 8.52 -7.81
CA ALA A 142 -11.78 7.34 -7.26
C ALA A 142 -13.29 7.51 -7.18
N ALA A 143 -13.76 8.68 -6.73
CA ALA A 143 -15.20 9.01 -6.69
C ALA A 143 -15.82 9.09 -8.09
N ARG A 144 -15.07 9.63 -9.08
CA ARG A 144 -15.54 9.75 -10.46
C ARG A 144 -15.75 8.40 -11.13
N VAL A 145 -14.80 7.49 -10.97
CA VAL A 145 -14.83 6.19 -11.66
C VAL A 145 -15.67 5.13 -10.94
N LEU A 146 -15.98 5.32 -9.65
CA LEU A 146 -16.87 4.45 -8.89
C LEU A 146 -18.33 4.66 -9.29
N ALA A 147 -19.04 3.58 -9.51
CA ALA A 147 -20.48 3.60 -9.63
C ALA A 147 -21.13 4.10 -8.32
N PRO A 148 -22.30 4.76 -8.38
CA PRO A 148 -23.04 5.17 -7.19
C PRO A 148 -23.28 3.98 -6.25
N GLY A 149 -22.96 4.14 -4.96
CA GLY A 149 -23.00 3.07 -3.97
C GLY A 149 -21.78 2.11 -4.02
N GLY A 150 -20.82 2.34 -4.94
CA GLY A 150 -19.60 1.57 -5.04
C GLY A 150 -18.69 1.70 -3.82
N THR A 151 -17.82 0.74 -3.63
CA THR A 151 -16.94 0.63 -2.46
C THR A 151 -15.54 1.11 -2.78
N LEU A 152 -14.98 1.98 -1.93
CA LEU A 152 -13.54 2.22 -1.85
C LEU A 152 -12.98 1.47 -0.65
N ALA A 153 -11.92 0.67 -0.88
CA ALA A 153 -11.21 -0.05 0.19
C ALA A 153 -9.71 0.18 0.09
N VAL A 154 -9.11 0.75 1.13
CA VAL A 154 -7.68 1.03 1.18
C VAL A 154 -7.03 0.38 2.40
N ALA A 155 -5.96 -0.38 2.18
CA ALA A 155 -5.12 -0.90 3.25
C ALA A 155 -3.90 0.01 3.43
N VAL A 156 -3.65 0.45 4.66
CA VAL A 156 -2.53 1.34 5.01
C VAL A 156 -1.74 0.76 6.19
N GLY A 157 -0.45 1.03 6.22
CA GLY A 157 0.41 0.60 7.32
C GLY A 157 0.03 1.26 8.64
N GLY A 158 -0.10 0.47 9.69
CA GLY A 158 -0.41 0.90 11.07
C GLY A 158 0.78 0.88 12.02
N GLY A 159 1.98 0.56 11.51
CA GLY A 159 3.19 0.47 12.32
C GLY A 159 3.38 -0.90 13.00
N PRO A 160 4.39 -1.01 13.86
CA PRO A 160 4.71 -2.25 14.56
C PRO A 160 3.59 -2.68 15.52
N LEU A 161 3.63 -3.95 15.95
CA LEU A 161 2.64 -4.48 16.90
C LEU A 161 2.92 -4.04 18.34
N GLY A 162 4.17 -3.76 18.69
CA GLY A 162 4.63 -3.32 19.99
C GLY A 162 5.47 -4.38 20.72
N GLY A 163 6.72 -4.03 21.04
CA GLY A 163 7.64 -4.87 21.80
C GLY A 163 8.14 -6.11 21.08
N ASP A 164 8.26 -6.05 19.75
CA ASP A 164 8.67 -7.16 18.89
C ASP A 164 9.91 -6.80 18.04
N GLY A 165 10.33 -7.71 17.16
CA GLY A 165 11.50 -7.53 16.30
C GLY A 165 11.41 -6.31 15.38
N MET A 166 10.23 -5.90 14.98
CA MET A 166 10.05 -4.68 14.18
C MET A 166 10.28 -3.42 15.03
N ASP A 167 9.76 -3.36 16.25
CA ASP A 167 10.04 -2.25 17.16
C ASP A 167 11.51 -2.15 17.48
N LEU A 168 12.14 -3.29 17.80
CA LEU A 168 13.57 -3.37 18.03
C LEU A 168 14.37 -2.79 16.86
N PHE A 169 14.04 -3.21 15.65
CA PHE A 169 14.69 -2.71 14.44
C PHE A 169 14.53 -1.20 14.28
N LEU A 170 13.31 -0.69 14.43
CA LEU A 170 13.02 0.75 14.27
C LEU A 170 13.72 1.60 15.32
N ASP A 171 13.80 1.14 16.57
CA ASP A 171 14.49 1.83 17.64
C ASP A 171 16.01 1.89 17.41
N LEU A 172 16.60 0.78 16.94
CA LEU A 172 18.03 0.74 16.59
C LEU A 172 18.35 1.52 15.31
N ALA A 173 17.47 1.49 14.31
CA ALA A 173 17.69 2.20 13.04
C ALA A 173 17.56 3.72 13.17
N ARG A 174 16.73 4.23 14.09
CA ARG A 174 16.45 5.66 14.26
C ARG A 174 17.70 6.53 14.36
N PRO A 175 18.70 6.26 15.24
CA PRO A 175 19.91 7.06 15.33
C PRO A 175 20.70 7.12 14.02
N TYR A 176 20.77 6.03 13.28
CA TYR A 176 21.45 5.95 11.97
C TYR A 176 20.73 6.80 10.92
N LEU A 177 19.41 6.69 10.87
CA LEU A 177 18.58 7.45 9.93
C LEU A 177 18.60 8.95 10.24
N ASP A 178 18.62 9.33 11.52
CA ASP A 178 18.70 10.72 11.95
C ASP A 178 20.09 11.34 11.70
N ALA A 179 21.16 10.53 11.79
CA ALA A 179 22.53 10.96 11.52
C ALA A 179 22.85 11.05 10.02
N THR A 180 22.10 10.30 9.19
CA THR A 180 22.29 10.31 7.73
C THR A 180 21.84 11.66 7.18
N PRO A 181 22.70 12.41 6.48
CA PRO A 181 22.29 13.65 5.82
C PRO A 181 21.11 13.35 4.91
N LYS A 182 19.95 13.95 5.18
CA LYS A 182 18.81 13.81 4.28
C LYS A 182 19.26 14.29 2.91
N PRO A 183 19.28 13.43 1.88
CA PRO A 183 19.66 13.88 0.56
C PRO A 183 18.83 15.11 0.21
N GLN A 184 19.49 16.20 -0.23
CA GLN A 184 18.77 17.36 -0.74
C GLN A 184 17.87 16.84 -1.86
N GLY A 185 16.54 16.85 -1.62
CA GLY A 185 15.56 16.37 -2.60
C GLY A 185 14.92 15.02 -2.31
N ARG A 186 15.13 14.39 -1.12
CA ARG A 186 14.31 13.24 -0.78
C ARG A 186 12.85 13.68 -0.63
N PRO A 187 11.95 13.15 -1.49
CA PRO A 187 10.56 13.57 -1.43
C PRO A 187 9.87 12.94 -0.22
N ARG A 188 8.96 13.69 0.38
CA ARG A 188 8.02 13.14 1.35
C ARG A 188 7.04 12.25 0.61
N LEU A 189 6.96 10.97 0.97
CA LEU A 189 6.02 10.04 0.36
C LEU A 189 4.63 10.19 0.99
N GLY A 190 3.66 10.47 0.13
CA GLY A 190 2.26 10.54 0.48
C GLY A 190 1.85 11.69 1.40
N ASP A 191 0.57 11.67 1.75
CA ASP A 191 -0.04 12.58 2.71
C ASP A 191 -0.20 11.86 4.06
N PRO A 192 0.27 12.45 5.19
CA PRO A 192 0.17 11.80 6.50
C PRO A 192 -1.29 11.60 6.97
N ARG A 193 -2.26 12.36 6.43
CA ARG A 193 -3.69 12.17 6.70
C ARG A 193 -4.14 10.77 6.26
N SER A 194 -3.62 10.25 5.15
CA SER A 194 -4.04 8.95 4.58
C SER A 194 -3.74 7.74 5.48
N ARG A 195 -2.93 7.92 6.53
CA ARG A 195 -2.56 6.85 7.49
C ARG A 195 -3.44 6.81 8.74
N LYS A 196 -4.43 7.69 8.84
CA LYS A 196 -5.30 7.83 10.00
C LYS A 196 -6.77 7.84 9.56
N ARG A 197 -7.64 7.29 10.41
CA ARG A 197 -9.08 7.25 10.14
C ARG A 197 -9.65 8.64 9.86
N GLU A 198 -9.44 9.56 10.80
CA GLU A 198 -9.95 10.92 10.72
C GLU A 198 -9.39 11.65 9.48
N GLY A 199 -8.13 11.41 9.16
CA GLY A 199 -7.51 12.02 7.98
C GLY A 199 -8.03 11.44 6.66
N LEU A 200 -8.41 10.16 6.61
CA LEU A 200 -9.11 9.61 5.45
C LEU A 200 -10.53 10.17 5.32
N ASP A 201 -11.23 10.37 6.43
CA ASP A 201 -12.54 11.05 6.41
C ASP A 201 -12.40 12.48 5.86
N GLU A 202 -11.37 13.24 6.27
CA GLU A 202 -11.09 14.58 5.72
C GLU A 202 -10.81 14.58 4.22
N ILE A 203 -10.07 13.55 3.72
CA ILE A 203 -9.74 13.41 2.29
C ILE A 203 -10.96 13.00 1.47
N LEU A 204 -11.77 12.06 1.95
CA LEU A 204 -12.77 11.35 1.15
C LEU A 204 -14.16 11.99 1.20
N THR A 205 -14.57 12.52 2.36
CA THR A 205 -15.91 13.11 2.55
C THR A 205 -16.24 14.24 1.55
N PRO A 206 -15.30 15.15 1.18
CA PRO A 206 -15.58 16.21 0.20
C PRO A 206 -16.00 15.70 -1.18
N PHE A 207 -15.67 14.43 -1.50
CA PHE A 207 -15.99 13.81 -2.78
C PHE A 207 -17.21 12.86 -2.71
N GLY A 208 -17.96 12.90 -1.62
CA GLY A 208 -19.21 12.17 -1.48
C GLY A 208 -19.09 10.76 -0.92
N PHE A 209 -17.94 10.43 -0.30
CA PHE A 209 -17.81 9.19 0.44
C PHE A 209 -18.42 9.30 1.84
N ALA A 210 -19.02 8.22 2.33
CA ALA A 210 -19.44 8.09 3.72
C ALA A 210 -18.20 8.01 4.65
N PRO A 211 -18.37 8.26 5.96
CA PRO A 211 -17.28 8.04 6.92
C PRO A 211 -16.69 6.65 6.81
N VAL A 212 -15.36 6.53 6.92
CA VAL A 212 -14.67 5.25 6.77
C VAL A 212 -14.96 4.30 7.94
N GLU A 213 -15.21 3.06 7.61
CA GLU A 213 -15.13 1.96 8.56
C GLU A 213 -13.66 1.53 8.67
N TRP A 214 -13.16 1.41 9.90
CA TRP A 214 -11.75 1.20 10.17
C TRP A 214 -11.53 -0.14 10.87
N LEU A 215 -10.79 -1.04 10.23
CA LEU A 215 -10.48 -2.36 10.74
C LEU A 215 -8.96 -2.54 10.90
N PRO A 216 -8.40 -2.42 12.11
CA PRO A 216 -7.03 -2.81 12.36
C PRO A 216 -6.91 -4.33 12.46
N PHE A 217 -5.83 -4.89 11.90
CA PHE A 217 -5.44 -6.28 12.10
C PHE A 217 -3.93 -6.43 12.08
N ALA A 218 -3.44 -7.51 12.68
CA ALA A 218 -2.02 -7.82 12.76
C ALA A 218 -1.63 -8.82 11.67
N LEU A 219 -0.49 -8.57 11.03
CA LEU A 219 0.20 -9.55 10.21
C LEU A 219 1.40 -10.07 10.98
N ARG A 220 1.49 -11.39 11.17
CA ARG A 220 2.65 -12.03 11.78
C ARG A 220 3.75 -12.17 10.75
N MET A 221 4.96 -11.76 11.18
CA MET A 221 6.18 -11.75 10.39
C MET A 221 7.32 -12.46 11.15
N ASP A 222 6.97 -13.40 12.01
CA ASP A 222 7.92 -14.12 12.84
C ASP A 222 8.94 -14.88 11.98
N GLY A 223 10.19 -14.96 12.43
CA GLY A 223 11.26 -15.64 11.72
C GLY A 223 12.51 -15.76 12.58
N THR A 224 13.56 -16.37 12.09
CA THR A 224 14.87 -16.22 12.70
C THR A 224 15.26 -14.73 12.73
N PRO A 225 16.15 -14.28 13.63
CA PRO A 225 16.59 -12.88 13.63
C PRO A 225 17.06 -12.39 12.25
N GLU A 226 17.77 -13.23 11.50
CA GLU A 226 18.25 -12.91 10.15
C GLU A 226 17.11 -12.76 9.14
N GLU A 227 16.10 -13.63 9.18
CA GLU A 227 14.89 -13.49 8.33
C GLU A 227 14.10 -12.24 8.66
N VAL A 228 13.97 -11.89 9.94
CA VAL A 228 13.31 -10.65 10.37
C VAL A 228 14.11 -9.44 9.90
N TRP A 229 15.44 -9.44 10.06
CA TRP A 229 16.31 -8.40 9.52
C TRP A 229 16.08 -8.17 8.02
N GLN A 230 16.13 -9.24 7.22
CA GLN A 230 15.91 -9.12 5.77
C GLN A 230 14.54 -8.54 5.44
N ARG A 231 13.47 -8.95 6.14
CA ARG A 231 12.12 -8.39 5.97
C ARG A 231 12.06 -6.89 6.30
N MET A 232 12.83 -6.43 7.29
CA MET A 232 12.90 -4.99 7.60
C MET A 232 13.54 -4.21 6.45
N LEU A 233 14.60 -4.73 5.83
CA LEU A 233 15.21 -4.12 4.65
C LEU A 233 14.22 -4.02 3.48
N ASP A 234 13.41 -5.06 3.26
CA ASP A 234 12.41 -5.11 2.18
C ASP A 234 11.20 -4.19 2.45
N THR A 235 10.92 -3.90 3.73
CA THR A 235 9.76 -3.10 4.16
C THR A 235 10.04 -1.61 4.24
N PHE A 236 11.25 -1.23 4.70
CA PHE A 236 11.58 0.16 5.00
C PHE A 236 12.50 0.78 3.95
N TYR A 237 11.93 1.57 3.05
CA TYR A 237 12.67 2.31 2.01
C TYR A 237 13.83 3.18 2.56
N ASP A 238 13.72 3.61 3.82
CA ASP A 238 14.67 4.53 4.45
C ASP A 238 16.03 3.88 4.69
N VAL A 239 16.02 2.61 5.00
CA VAL A 239 17.22 1.85 5.37
C VAL A 239 18.15 1.65 4.18
N THR A 240 17.61 1.63 2.96
CA THR A 240 18.41 1.50 1.72
C THR A 240 19.33 2.70 1.45
N GLN A 241 19.24 3.76 2.28
CA GLN A 241 20.06 4.96 2.14
C GLN A 241 21.25 5.02 3.11
N LEU A 242 21.32 4.07 4.04
CA LEU A 242 22.48 3.92 4.91
C LEU A 242 23.69 3.47 4.08
N ASP A 243 24.86 4.00 4.40
CA ASP A 243 26.10 3.48 3.84
C ASP A 243 26.38 2.06 4.34
N ALA A 244 27.20 1.32 3.60
CA ALA A 244 27.46 -0.10 3.90
C ALA A 244 28.01 -0.32 5.32
N THR A 245 28.82 0.61 5.85
CA THR A 245 29.39 0.51 7.20
C THR A 245 28.32 0.71 8.28
N SER A 246 27.43 1.67 8.08
CA SER A 246 26.31 1.93 8.98
C SER A 246 25.31 0.77 8.96
N LEU A 247 25.03 0.24 7.79
CA LEU A 247 24.12 -0.91 7.63
C LEU A 247 24.66 -2.16 8.30
N GLU A 248 25.94 -2.50 8.12
CA GLU A 248 26.59 -3.64 8.75
C GLU A 248 26.59 -3.51 10.28
N ARG A 249 26.86 -2.30 10.81
CA ARG A 249 26.83 -2.06 12.24
C ARG A 249 25.42 -2.21 12.81
N LEU A 250 24.41 -1.64 12.14
CA LEU A 250 23.02 -1.77 12.52
C LEU A 250 22.58 -3.25 12.51
N HIS A 251 23.03 -4.01 11.49
CA HIS A 251 22.77 -5.46 11.40
C HIS A 251 23.28 -6.20 12.63
N GLN A 252 24.56 -5.98 13.00
CA GLN A 252 25.16 -6.65 14.16
C GLN A 252 24.45 -6.24 15.47
N GLU A 253 24.18 -4.95 15.66
CA GLU A 253 23.43 -4.46 16.83
C GLU A 253 22.03 -5.08 16.92
N PHE A 254 21.35 -5.24 15.78
CA PHE A 254 20.04 -5.87 15.72
C PHE A 254 20.12 -7.35 16.12
N LEU A 255 21.07 -8.13 15.57
CA LEU A 255 21.22 -9.56 15.88
C LEU A 255 21.58 -9.77 17.37
N ASP A 256 22.47 -8.96 17.92
CA ASP A 256 22.88 -9.04 19.31
C ASP A 256 21.69 -8.74 20.26
N ALA A 257 20.90 -7.72 19.96
CA ALA A 257 19.73 -7.35 20.76
C ALA A 257 18.55 -8.34 20.58
N ALA A 258 18.35 -8.85 19.39
CA ALA A 258 17.30 -9.82 19.07
C ALA A 258 17.49 -11.15 19.80
N ALA A 259 18.74 -11.55 20.07
CA ALA A 259 19.05 -12.81 20.77
C ALA A 259 18.32 -12.97 22.11
N ALA A 260 18.06 -11.87 22.82
CA ALA A 260 17.32 -11.86 24.09
C ALA A 260 15.80 -12.01 23.93
N GLN A 261 15.28 -11.85 22.72
CA GLN A 261 13.83 -11.87 22.41
C GLN A 261 13.42 -13.10 21.61
N VAL A 262 14.37 -13.94 21.22
CA VAL A 262 14.09 -15.17 20.47
C VAL A 262 13.28 -16.13 21.36
N ALA A 263 12.18 -16.62 20.82
CA ALA A 263 11.34 -17.61 21.49
C ALA A 263 12.00 -19.00 21.53
N PRO A 264 11.51 -19.94 22.37
CA PRO A 264 12.10 -21.28 22.49
C PRO A 264 12.17 -22.09 21.19
N ASP A 265 11.34 -21.75 20.19
CA ASP A 265 11.32 -22.35 18.85
C ASP A 265 12.39 -21.75 17.90
N GLY A 266 13.22 -20.82 18.37
CA GLY A 266 14.25 -20.14 17.59
C GLY A 266 13.75 -18.97 16.75
N ARG A 267 12.48 -18.56 16.90
CA ARG A 267 11.89 -17.46 16.15
C ARG A 267 11.86 -16.18 16.96
N LEU A 268 12.15 -15.08 16.31
CA LEU A 268 11.94 -13.72 16.82
C LEU A 268 10.51 -13.30 16.47
N PRO A 269 9.64 -13.06 17.48
CA PRO A 269 8.32 -12.51 17.23
C PRO A 269 8.45 -11.17 16.50
N SER A 270 7.70 -10.99 15.43
CA SER A 270 7.68 -9.76 14.66
C SER A 270 6.34 -9.60 13.97
N GLY A 271 5.92 -8.38 13.70
CA GLY A 271 4.68 -8.16 12.99
C GLY A 271 4.39 -6.71 12.66
N LEU A 272 3.47 -6.57 11.73
CA LEU A 272 3.01 -5.28 11.23
C LEU A 272 1.51 -5.14 11.44
N ARG A 273 1.08 -4.02 12.00
CA ARG A 273 -0.35 -3.65 11.98
C ARG A 273 -0.71 -3.10 10.61
N ILE A 274 -1.79 -3.63 10.05
CA ILE A 274 -2.45 -3.07 8.87
C ILE A 274 -3.77 -2.48 9.33
N ASN A 275 -4.12 -1.32 8.78
CA ASN A 275 -5.42 -0.72 8.95
C ASN A 275 -6.15 -0.75 7.62
N LEU A 276 -7.29 -1.41 7.58
CA LEU A 276 -8.15 -1.45 6.41
C LEU A 276 -9.29 -0.44 6.60
N ALA A 277 -9.33 0.55 5.73
CA ALA A 277 -10.40 1.54 5.66
C ALA A 277 -11.31 1.20 4.49
N THR A 278 -12.62 1.11 4.76
CA THR A 278 -13.64 0.90 3.74
C THR A 278 -14.72 1.97 3.83
N THR A 279 -15.17 2.45 2.68
CA THR A 279 -16.26 3.42 2.59
C THR A 279 -17.06 3.22 1.33
N ARG A 280 -18.23 3.81 1.26
CA ARG A 280 -19.11 3.77 0.09
C ARG A 280 -19.32 5.18 -0.47
N LEU A 281 -19.31 5.25 -1.79
CA LEU A 281 -19.72 6.46 -2.49
C LEU A 281 -21.23 6.63 -2.36
N ALA A 282 -21.71 7.83 -1.99
CA ALA A 282 -23.13 8.11 -1.85
C ALA A 282 -23.92 7.76 -3.13
N ALA A 283 -25.10 7.21 -2.98
CA ALA A 283 -26.03 6.98 -4.08
C ALA A 283 -26.49 8.33 -4.68
N VAL A 284 -26.95 8.33 -5.94
CA VAL A 284 -27.35 9.57 -6.65
C VAL A 284 -28.44 10.34 -5.89
N GLN A 285 -29.33 9.63 -5.16
CA GLN A 285 -30.41 10.25 -4.38
C GLN A 285 -29.90 11.07 -3.20
N ASP A 286 -28.77 10.74 -2.62
CA ASP A 286 -28.18 11.41 -1.46
C ASP A 286 -27.31 12.62 -1.85
N ARG A 287 -27.04 12.83 -3.15
CA ARG A 287 -26.25 13.96 -3.67
C ARG A 287 -27.08 15.20 -4.01
N LEU A 288 -28.40 15.09 -3.97
CA LEU A 288 -29.35 16.16 -4.34
C LEU A 288 -30.10 16.79 -3.13
N GLY A 289 -29.77 16.37 -1.92
CA GLY A 289 -30.25 16.98 -0.66
C GLY A 289 -29.15 17.82 -0.05
#